data_ccccf903857d60a8e97d452bfd678106
#
_entry.id   ccccf903857d60a8e97d452bfd678106
#
_cell.length_a   1.000
_cell.length_b   1.000
_cell.length_c   1.000
_cell.angle_alpha   90.00
_cell.angle_beta   90.00
_cell.angle_gamma   90.00
#
_symmetry.space_group_name_H-M   'P 1'
#
loop_
_entity.id
_entity.type
_entity.pdbx_description
1 polymer ?
#
loop_
_entity_poly.entity_id
_entity_poly.type
_entity_poly.pdbx_seq_one_letter_code
_entity_poly.pdbx_strand_id
1 'polypeptide(L)'
;QSTIRACFEAEDVAEITMECNPGDVTPENAAAWLGSGVNRISMGVQSFDDGLLKLLGRRHSADGAKQAFNVLRGTGFENQSIDLIYGLPYQSLEQWSKTLDETISLEPDHVSLYGLQIEYGTPLAVDVAAGKYPIPDDDLAADMYEEAQRRLAANGFVQYEISNWAKPGQESLHNIIYWLNEPYLGVGPGAHSWLAGRRFANLKSPRRYVEIVDDEYEIASSDP
;
A
#
# COMPACT_ATOMS: atom_id res chain seq x y z
N GLN A 1 17.30 6.30 -8.16
CA GLN A 1 18.06 5.03 -8.17
C GLN A 1 19.57 5.21 -8.35
N SER A 2 20.02 6.03 -9.32
CA SER A 2 21.46 6.27 -9.54
C SER A 2 22.17 6.75 -8.27
N THR A 3 21.55 7.65 -7.51
CA THR A 3 22.10 8.17 -6.24
C THR A 3 22.15 7.07 -5.18
N ILE A 4 21.10 6.27 -5.04
CA ILE A 4 21.07 5.16 -4.08
C ILE A 4 22.15 4.15 -4.41
N ARG A 5 22.29 3.75 -5.68
CA ARG A 5 23.33 2.83 -6.13
C ARG A 5 24.75 3.38 -5.96
N ALA A 6 24.92 4.71 -6.02
CA ALA A 6 26.20 5.35 -5.76
C ALA A 6 26.57 5.42 -4.26
N CYS A 7 25.56 5.46 -3.37
CA CYS A 7 25.75 5.55 -1.92
C CYS A 7 25.80 4.19 -1.22
N PHE A 8 25.16 3.18 -1.82
CA PHE A 8 25.07 1.83 -1.26
C PHE A 8 25.55 0.81 -2.30
N GLU A 9 26.32 -0.17 -1.88
CA GLU A 9 26.70 -1.32 -2.71
C GLU A 9 25.48 -2.21 -3.00
N ALA A 10 24.50 -1.62 -3.70
CA ALA A 10 23.29 -2.29 -4.11
C ALA A 10 23.53 -2.95 -5.47
N GLU A 11 24.20 -4.10 -5.49
CA GLU A 11 24.40 -4.85 -6.71
C GLU A 11 23.08 -5.52 -7.08
N ASP A 12 22.68 -6.59 -6.93
CA ASP A 12 21.45 -7.19 -7.43
C ASP A 12 20.26 -6.96 -6.49
N VAL A 13 19.56 -5.83 -6.65
CA VAL A 13 18.34 -5.56 -5.89
C VAL A 13 17.21 -6.47 -6.38
N ALA A 14 16.81 -7.43 -5.54
CA ALA A 14 15.77 -8.39 -5.88
C ALA A 14 14.39 -7.73 -6.06
N GLU A 15 14.06 -6.70 -5.27
CA GLU A 15 12.78 -6.00 -5.32
C GLU A 15 13.00 -4.47 -5.29
N ILE A 16 12.41 -3.78 -6.27
CA ILE A 16 12.26 -2.33 -6.28
C ILE A 16 10.76 -2.05 -6.43
N THR A 17 10.09 -1.85 -5.32
CA THR A 17 8.67 -1.57 -5.27
C THR A 17 8.38 -0.07 -5.40
N MET A 18 7.33 0.25 -6.15
CA MET A 18 6.74 1.59 -6.21
C MET A 18 5.25 1.51 -5.86
N GLU A 19 4.84 2.36 -4.92
CA GLU A 19 3.43 2.59 -4.65
C GLU A 19 2.88 3.65 -5.59
N CYS A 20 1.69 3.43 -6.16
CA CYS A 20 1.04 4.37 -7.05
C CYS A 20 -0.47 4.41 -6.85
N ASN A 21 -1.12 5.49 -7.28
CA ASN A 21 -2.57 5.52 -7.40
C ASN A 21 -2.97 5.19 -8.85
N PRO A 22 -4.15 4.60 -9.08
CA PRO A 22 -4.63 4.33 -10.43
C PRO A 22 -4.59 5.54 -11.37
N GLY A 23 -4.89 6.75 -10.84
CA GLY A 23 -4.88 7.99 -11.61
C GLY A 23 -3.50 8.47 -12.06
N ASP A 24 -2.42 7.92 -11.51
CA ASP A 24 -1.04 8.28 -11.87
C ASP A 24 -0.48 7.37 -12.97
N VAL A 25 -1.21 6.29 -13.30
CA VAL A 25 -0.79 5.29 -14.29
C VAL A 25 -1.16 5.74 -15.69
N THR A 26 -0.15 6.08 -16.49
CA THR A 26 -0.24 6.23 -17.94
C THR A 26 0.77 5.31 -18.61
N PRO A 27 0.63 4.99 -19.90
CA PRO A 27 1.65 4.20 -20.61
C PRO A 27 3.05 4.80 -20.51
N GLU A 28 3.17 6.13 -20.55
CA GLU A 28 4.43 6.86 -20.45
C GLU A 28 5.05 6.73 -19.06
N ASN A 29 4.24 6.93 -18.00
CA ASN A 29 4.69 6.78 -16.62
C ASN A 29 5.11 5.33 -16.33
N ALA A 30 4.28 4.37 -16.72
CA ALA A 30 4.57 2.95 -16.54
C ALA A 30 5.88 2.55 -17.22
N ALA A 31 6.10 2.97 -18.47
CA ALA A 31 7.35 2.72 -19.19
C ALA A 31 8.56 3.39 -18.51
N ALA A 32 8.40 4.62 -18.00
CA ALA A 32 9.46 5.32 -17.28
C ALA A 32 9.82 4.61 -15.96
N TRP A 33 8.82 4.14 -15.22
CA TRP A 33 9.05 3.39 -13.96
C TRP A 33 9.78 2.07 -14.23
N LEU A 34 9.30 1.30 -15.20
CA LEU A 34 9.94 0.04 -15.58
C LEU A 34 11.38 0.29 -16.07
N GLY A 35 11.58 1.30 -16.94
CA GLY A 35 12.91 1.69 -17.45
C GLY A 35 13.86 2.23 -16.37
N SER A 36 13.33 2.73 -15.25
CA SER A 36 14.13 3.10 -14.08
C SER A 36 14.52 1.90 -13.20
N GLY A 37 14.00 0.70 -13.48
CA GLY A 37 14.29 -0.55 -12.77
C GLY A 37 13.30 -0.88 -11.66
N VAL A 38 12.15 -0.16 -11.56
CA VAL A 38 11.04 -0.61 -10.72
C VAL A 38 10.53 -1.94 -11.29
N ASN A 39 10.45 -2.97 -10.45
CA ASN A 39 10.05 -4.31 -10.87
C ASN A 39 8.80 -4.84 -10.13
N ARG A 40 8.29 -4.08 -9.16
CA ARG A 40 7.04 -4.36 -8.45
C ARG A 40 6.22 -3.08 -8.28
N ILE A 41 4.91 -3.18 -8.51
CA ILE A 41 3.96 -2.08 -8.27
C ILE A 41 2.97 -2.48 -7.16
N SER A 42 2.73 -1.57 -6.21
CA SER A 42 1.60 -1.65 -5.27
C SER A 42 0.61 -0.54 -5.61
N MET A 43 -0.56 -0.91 -6.09
CA MET A 43 -1.54 0.05 -6.57
C MET A 43 -2.68 0.25 -5.58
N GLY A 44 -2.81 1.46 -5.05
CA GLY A 44 -3.83 1.86 -4.08
C GLY A 44 -5.21 1.99 -4.70
N VAL A 45 -5.86 0.87 -5.00
CA VAL A 45 -7.23 0.82 -5.56
C VAL A 45 -8.28 1.14 -4.52
N GLN A 46 -8.14 0.59 -3.33
CA GLN A 46 -8.96 0.74 -2.12
C GLN A 46 -10.34 0.08 -2.23
N SER A 47 -11.06 0.19 -3.34
CA SER A 47 -12.35 -0.45 -3.60
C SER A 47 -12.64 -0.50 -5.09
N PHE A 48 -13.53 -1.41 -5.50
CA PHE A 48 -14.13 -1.43 -6.84
C PHE A 48 -15.60 -0.96 -6.82
N ASP A 49 -16.01 -0.23 -5.76
CA ASP A 49 -17.30 0.44 -5.66
C ASP A 49 -17.08 1.96 -5.73
N ASP A 50 -17.64 2.62 -6.76
CA ASP A 50 -17.45 4.06 -6.98
C ASP A 50 -18.05 4.93 -5.86
N GLY A 51 -19.09 4.44 -5.16
CA GLY A 51 -19.67 5.12 -4.01
C GLY A 51 -18.69 5.15 -2.84
N LEU A 52 -18.03 4.02 -2.55
CA LEU A 52 -17.01 3.91 -1.51
C LEU A 52 -15.74 4.68 -1.89
N LEU A 53 -15.31 4.64 -3.16
CA LEU A 53 -14.19 5.45 -3.64
C LEU A 53 -14.43 6.95 -3.42
N LYS A 54 -15.64 7.42 -3.73
CA LYS A 54 -16.04 8.81 -3.49
C LYS A 54 -16.05 9.15 -1.99
N LEU A 55 -16.51 8.25 -1.12
CA LEU A 55 -16.48 8.41 0.33
C LEU A 55 -15.03 8.59 0.82
N LEU A 56 -14.10 7.80 0.28
CA LEU A 56 -12.66 7.89 0.57
C LEU A 56 -11.97 9.10 -0.07
N GLY A 57 -12.69 9.94 -0.83
CA GLY A 57 -12.11 11.08 -1.53
C GLY A 57 -11.16 10.68 -2.68
N ARG A 58 -11.31 9.46 -3.21
CA ARG A 58 -10.50 8.99 -4.33
C ARG A 58 -10.92 9.65 -5.63
N ARG A 59 -9.95 9.95 -6.51
CA ARG A 59 -10.19 10.62 -7.79
C ARG A 59 -10.40 9.66 -8.96
N HIS A 60 -10.03 8.38 -8.78
CA HIS A 60 -10.22 7.34 -9.78
C HIS A 60 -11.55 6.61 -9.58
N SER A 61 -12.06 5.98 -10.62
CA SER A 61 -13.20 5.07 -10.60
C SER A 61 -12.74 3.61 -10.58
N ALA A 62 -13.67 2.70 -10.31
CA ALA A 62 -13.44 1.26 -10.40
C ALA A 62 -12.90 0.85 -11.80
N ASP A 63 -13.53 1.34 -12.87
CA ASP A 63 -13.07 1.08 -14.24
C ASP A 63 -11.72 1.70 -14.53
N GLY A 64 -11.43 2.90 -13.99
CA GLY A 64 -10.13 3.54 -14.09
C GLY A 64 -9.02 2.72 -13.41
N ALA A 65 -9.31 2.10 -12.27
CA ALA A 65 -8.38 1.21 -11.58
C ALA A 65 -8.08 -0.06 -12.39
N LYS A 66 -9.11 -0.66 -13.00
CA LYS A 66 -8.93 -1.83 -13.90
C LYS A 66 -8.09 -1.48 -15.13
N GLN A 67 -8.35 -0.32 -15.74
CA GLN A 67 -7.56 0.15 -16.88
C GLN A 67 -6.11 0.39 -16.49
N ALA A 68 -5.85 1.03 -15.34
CA ALA A 68 -4.52 1.26 -14.82
C ALA A 68 -3.76 -0.05 -14.61
N PHE A 69 -4.40 -1.05 -13.99
CA PHE A 69 -3.82 -2.38 -13.80
C PHE A 69 -3.41 -3.03 -15.13
N ASN A 70 -4.29 -2.98 -16.13
CA ASN A 70 -4.02 -3.53 -17.46
C ASN A 70 -2.90 -2.77 -18.20
N VAL A 71 -2.79 -1.44 -18.02
CA VAL A 71 -1.68 -0.64 -18.58
C VAL A 71 -0.35 -1.11 -17.99
N LEU A 72 -0.28 -1.30 -16.67
CA LEU A 72 0.94 -1.80 -16.02
C LEU A 72 1.30 -3.20 -16.53
N ARG A 73 0.33 -4.11 -16.63
CA ARG A 73 0.55 -5.47 -17.14
C ARG A 73 1.02 -5.44 -18.61
N GLY A 74 0.38 -4.63 -19.45
CA GLY A 74 0.75 -4.45 -20.85
C GLY A 74 2.11 -3.78 -21.05
N THR A 75 2.60 -3.02 -20.09
CA THR A 75 3.95 -2.42 -20.11
C THR A 75 5.04 -3.42 -19.74
N GLY A 76 4.69 -4.54 -19.05
CA GLY A 76 5.63 -5.59 -18.67
C GLY A 76 5.88 -5.74 -17.18
N PHE A 77 5.07 -5.11 -16.32
CA PHE A 77 5.12 -5.39 -14.88
C PHE A 77 4.54 -6.78 -14.60
N GLU A 78 5.39 -7.71 -14.16
CA GLU A 78 5.00 -9.08 -13.82
C GLU A 78 4.60 -9.24 -12.35
N ASN A 79 5.02 -8.32 -11.46
CA ASN A 79 4.66 -8.33 -10.05
C ASN A 79 3.81 -7.09 -9.72
N GLN A 80 2.51 -7.31 -9.56
CA GLN A 80 1.53 -6.26 -9.28
C GLN A 80 0.70 -6.59 -8.05
N SER A 81 0.65 -5.66 -7.10
CA SER A 81 -0.20 -5.68 -5.92
C SER A 81 -1.41 -4.77 -6.09
N ILE A 82 -2.55 -5.22 -5.58
CA ILE A 82 -3.76 -4.41 -5.39
C ILE A 82 -3.96 -4.20 -3.89
N ASP A 83 -4.05 -2.94 -3.47
CA ASP A 83 -4.29 -2.58 -2.08
C ASP A 83 -5.75 -2.16 -1.92
N LEU A 84 -6.44 -2.78 -0.95
CA LEU A 84 -7.86 -2.59 -0.66
C LEU A 84 -8.09 -2.19 0.79
N ILE A 85 -9.22 -1.51 1.05
CA ILE A 85 -9.67 -1.18 2.41
C ILE A 85 -11.05 -1.81 2.63
N TYR A 86 -11.20 -2.54 3.74
CA TYR A 86 -12.48 -3.09 4.20
C TYR A 86 -12.95 -2.43 5.50
N GLY A 87 -14.23 -2.67 5.87
CA GLY A 87 -14.81 -2.03 7.06
C GLY A 87 -15.13 -0.54 6.87
N LEU A 88 -15.34 -0.11 5.62
CA LEU A 88 -15.68 1.28 5.30
C LEU A 88 -17.10 1.62 5.80
N PRO A 89 -17.36 2.90 6.18
CA PRO A 89 -18.71 3.34 6.48
C PRO A 89 -19.69 2.96 5.36
N TYR A 90 -20.83 2.37 5.75
CA TYR A 90 -21.87 1.85 4.83
C TYR A 90 -21.46 0.71 3.91
N GLN A 91 -20.24 0.18 4.00
CA GLN A 91 -19.85 -0.98 3.21
C GLN A 91 -20.59 -2.24 3.70
N SER A 92 -21.25 -2.94 2.80
CA SER A 92 -21.85 -4.24 3.08
C SER A 92 -20.89 -5.39 2.74
N LEU A 93 -21.14 -6.56 3.35
CA LEU A 93 -20.40 -7.79 3.00
C LEU A 93 -20.57 -8.16 1.53
N GLU A 94 -21.73 -7.87 0.92
CA GLU A 94 -21.97 -8.10 -0.52
C GLU A 94 -21.08 -7.18 -1.39
N GLN A 95 -20.97 -5.89 -1.06
CA GLN A 95 -20.08 -4.96 -1.78
C GLN A 95 -18.61 -5.38 -1.63
N TRP A 96 -18.22 -5.82 -0.43
CA TRP A 96 -16.88 -6.37 -0.21
C TRP A 96 -16.62 -7.62 -1.04
N SER A 97 -17.57 -8.56 -1.06
CA SER A 97 -17.49 -9.77 -1.90
C SER A 97 -17.33 -9.44 -3.37
N LYS A 98 -18.05 -8.45 -3.91
CA LYS A 98 -17.88 -7.97 -5.29
C LYS A 98 -16.50 -7.37 -5.52
N THR A 99 -16.00 -6.59 -4.57
CA THR A 99 -14.64 -6.02 -4.64
C THR A 99 -13.58 -7.12 -4.72
N LEU A 100 -13.73 -8.19 -3.94
CA LEU A 100 -12.84 -9.35 -4.01
C LEU A 100 -12.95 -10.10 -5.35
N ASP A 101 -14.16 -10.27 -5.90
CA ASP A 101 -14.36 -10.90 -7.22
C ASP A 101 -13.66 -10.11 -8.33
N GLU A 102 -13.82 -8.78 -8.34
CA GLU A 102 -13.13 -7.90 -9.28
C GLU A 102 -11.60 -7.97 -9.13
N THR A 103 -11.12 -7.99 -7.88
CA THR A 103 -9.70 -8.14 -7.59
C THR A 103 -9.15 -9.45 -8.14
N ILE A 104 -9.81 -10.56 -7.85
CA ILE A 104 -9.39 -11.89 -8.30
C ILE A 104 -9.42 -11.99 -9.84
N SER A 105 -10.41 -11.36 -10.48
CA SER A 105 -10.56 -11.37 -11.94
C SER A 105 -9.42 -10.66 -12.68
N LEU A 106 -8.73 -9.74 -12.03
CA LEU A 106 -7.55 -9.04 -12.56
C LEU A 106 -6.27 -9.87 -12.45
N GLU A 107 -6.31 -11.01 -11.75
CA GLU A 107 -5.18 -11.91 -11.54
C GLU A 107 -3.92 -11.21 -11.00
N PRO A 108 -4.01 -10.43 -9.90
CA PRO A 108 -2.83 -9.83 -9.31
C PRO A 108 -1.90 -10.90 -8.73
N ASP A 109 -0.65 -10.51 -8.53
CA ASP A 109 0.37 -11.39 -7.94
C ASP A 109 0.33 -11.29 -6.40
N HIS A 110 -0.17 -10.18 -5.90
CA HIS A 110 -0.23 -9.85 -4.48
C HIS A 110 -1.49 -9.02 -4.16
N VAL A 111 -2.02 -9.15 -2.95
CA VAL A 111 -3.16 -8.37 -2.46
C VAL A 111 -2.88 -7.92 -1.03
N SER A 112 -3.02 -6.61 -0.79
CA SER A 112 -2.98 -6.03 0.55
C SER A 112 -4.40 -5.64 0.98
N LEU A 113 -4.82 -6.08 2.17
CA LEU A 113 -6.14 -5.78 2.75
C LEU A 113 -5.97 -5.07 4.08
N TYR A 114 -6.44 -3.82 4.13
CA TYR A 114 -6.35 -3.00 5.33
C TYR A 114 -7.75 -2.78 5.92
N GLY A 115 -7.93 -3.14 7.19
CA GLY A 115 -9.10 -2.71 7.95
C GLY A 115 -9.09 -1.18 8.11
N LEU A 116 -10.24 -0.54 7.90
CA LEU A 116 -10.31 0.91 8.09
C LEU A 116 -9.95 1.29 9.53
N GLN A 117 -8.93 2.13 9.68
CA GLN A 117 -8.61 2.80 10.93
C GLN A 117 -8.92 4.29 10.81
N ILE A 118 -9.65 4.82 11.80
CA ILE A 118 -9.98 6.24 11.83
C ILE A 118 -8.88 6.99 12.57
N GLU A 119 -7.96 7.56 11.80
CA GLU A 119 -6.83 8.31 12.32
C GLU A 119 -7.25 9.71 12.80
N TYR A 120 -6.85 10.07 14.00
CA TYR A 120 -7.11 11.39 14.58
C TYR A 120 -6.60 12.52 13.68
N GLY A 121 -7.41 13.58 13.55
CA GLY A 121 -7.06 14.76 12.73
C GLY A 121 -7.34 14.61 11.24
N THR A 122 -7.91 13.48 10.80
CA THR A 122 -8.34 13.30 9.41
C THR A 122 -9.76 13.84 9.18
N PRO A 123 -10.12 14.24 7.94
CA PRO A 123 -11.49 14.62 7.61
C PRO A 123 -12.51 13.54 7.97
N LEU A 124 -12.17 12.27 7.76
CA LEU A 124 -13.04 11.14 8.09
C LEU A 124 -13.30 11.06 9.62
N ALA A 125 -12.28 11.28 10.45
CA ALA A 125 -12.45 11.31 11.90
C ALA A 125 -13.40 12.44 12.34
N VAL A 126 -13.30 13.62 11.73
CA VAL A 126 -14.20 14.75 11.98
C VAL A 126 -15.64 14.40 11.56
N ASP A 127 -15.82 13.82 10.39
CA ASP A 127 -17.12 13.45 9.85
C ASP A 127 -17.81 12.34 10.69
N VAL A 128 -17.06 11.36 11.17
CA VAL A 128 -17.57 10.31 12.08
C VAL A 128 -17.93 10.90 13.45
N ALA A 129 -17.07 11.74 14.02
CA ALA A 129 -17.35 12.41 15.30
C ALA A 129 -18.59 13.33 15.22
N ALA A 130 -18.85 13.92 14.05
CA ALA A 130 -20.05 14.73 13.79
C ALA A 130 -21.30 13.88 13.47
N GLY A 131 -21.21 12.55 13.46
CA GLY A 131 -22.31 11.66 13.13
C GLY A 131 -22.70 11.63 11.65
N LYS A 132 -21.87 12.16 10.76
CA LYS A 132 -22.09 12.13 9.31
C LYS A 132 -21.88 10.72 8.74
N TYR A 133 -20.93 9.98 9.29
CA TYR A 133 -20.69 8.57 8.99
C TYR A 133 -20.85 7.72 10.26
N PRO A 134 -21.30 6.47 10.14
CA PRO A 134 -21.34 5.56 11.27
C PRO A 134 -19.91 5.24 11.75
N ILE A 135 -19.81 4.86 13.02
CA ILE A 135 -18.60 4.22 13.55
C ILE A 135 -18.45 2.88 12.83
N PRO A 136 -17.24 2.49 12.41
CA PRO A 136 -16.98 1.18 11.84
C PRO A 136 -17.52 0.06 12.75
N ASP A 137 -18.08 -0.97 12.13
CA ASP A 137 -18.60 -2.16 12.79
C ASP A 137 -17.50 -3.22 12.80
N ASP A 138 -16.95 -3.51 13.98
CA ASP A 138 -15.84 -4.44 14.14
C ASP A 138 -16.24 -5.89 13.83
N ASP A 139 -17.48 -6.30 14.12
CA ASP A 139 -17.98 -7.64 13.80
C ASP A 139 -18.12 -7.81 12.29
N LEU A 140 -18.70 -6.83 11.61
CA LEU A 140 -18.77 -6.82 10.15
C LEU A 140 -17.38 -6.80 9.49
N ALA A 141 -16.43 -6.05 10.06
CA ALA A 141 -15.06 -6.03 9.58
C ALA A 141 -14.38 -7.40 9.75
N ALA A 142 -14.64 -8.10 10.85
CA ALA A 142 -14.19 -9.48 11.06
C ALA A 142 -14.77 -10.44 10.01
N ASP A 143 -16.09 -10.37 9.74
CA ASP A 143 -16.74 -11.18 8.70
C ASP A 143 -16.14 -10.90 7.30
N MET A 144 -15.83 -9.63 7.00
CA MET A 144 -15.17 -9.24 5.74
C MET A 144 -13.76 -9.83 5.63
N TYR A 145 -13.01 -9.84 6.72
CA TYR A 145 -11.68 -10.42 6.76
C TYR A 145 -11.71 -11.95 6.55
N GLU A 146 -12.61 -12.66 7.22
CA GLU A 146 -12.80 -14.10 7.04
C GLU A 146 -13.22 -14.45 5.61
N GLU A 147 -14.12 -13.66 5.03
CA GLU A 147 -14.55 -13.83 3.63
C GLU A 147 -13.36 -13.66 2.67
N ALA A 148 -12.50 -12.65 2.91
CA ALA A 148 -11.31 -12.44 2.11
C ALA A 148 -10.32 -13.62 2.24
N GLN A 149 -10.05 -14.10 3.45
CA GLN A 149 -9.18 -15.26 3.66
C GLN A 149 -9.67 -16.46 2.86
N ARG A 150 -10.97 -16.77 2.96
CA ARG A 150 -11.58 -17.90 2.26
C ARG A 150 -11.46 -17.78 0.74
N ARG A 151 -11.79 -16.59 0.19
CA ARG A 151 -11.80 -16.37 -1.27
C ARG A 151 -10.40 -16.33 -1.87
N LEU A 152 -9.47 -15.63 -1.24
CA LEU A 152 -8.10 -15.53 -1.72
C LEU A 152 -7.42 -16.90 -1.67
N ALA A 153 -7.59 -17.68 -0.59
CA ALA A 153 -7.07 -19.03 -0.50
C ALA A 153 -7.63 -19.95 -1.61
N ALA A 154 -8.95 -19.87 -1.90
CA ALA A 154 -9.58 -20.64 -2.97
C ALA A 154 -9.05 -20.26 -4.38
N ASN A 155 -8.43 -19.10 -4.53
CA ASN A 155 -7.85 -18.60 -5.78
C ASN A 155 -6.31 -18.64 -5.80
N GLY A 156 -5.70 -19.43 -4.88
CA GLY A 156 -4.27 -19.74 -4.88
C GLY A 156 -3.38 -18.67 -4.29
N PHE A 157 -3.95 -17.73 -3.52
CA PHE A 157 -3.17 -16.80 -2.70
C PHE A 157 -2.87 -17.43 -1.34
N VAL A 158 -1.67 -17.19 -0.84
CA VAL A 158 -1.23 -17.60 0.49
C VAL A 158 -1.12 -16.36 1.36
N GLN A 159 -1.78 -16.36 2.50
CA GLN A 159 -1.58 -15.32 3.51
C GLN A 159 -0.21 -15.51 4.15
N TYR A 160 0.68 -14.55 4.06
CA TYR A 160 2.02 -14.64 4.64
C TYR A 160 2.22 -13.72 5.86
N GLU A 161 1.29 -12.75 6.04
CA GLU A 161 1.18 -11.94 7.26
C GLU A 161 -0.26 -11.42 7.41
N ILE A 162 -0.55 -10.59 8.41
CA ILE A 162 -1.93 -10.21 8.80
C ILE A 162 -2.70 -9.54 7.66
N SER A 163 -2.06 -8.64 6.91
CA SER A 163 -2.72 -7.80 5.90
C SER A 163 -2.41 -8.19 4.47
N ASN A 164 -1.52 -9.16 4.24
CA ASN A 164 -1.00 -9.42 2.90
C ASN A 164 -1.09 -10.88 2.46
N TRP A 165 -1.54 -11.05 1.23
CA TRP A 165 -1.66 -12.33 0.52
C TRP A 165 -0.91 -12.26 -0.80
N ALA A 166 -0.24 -13.33 -1.18
CA ALA A 166 0.51 -13.41 -2.42
C ALA A 166 0.34 -14.76 -3.11
N LYS A 167 0.53 -14.79 -4.42
CA LYS A 167 0.85 -16.03 -5.11
C LYS A 167 2.21 -16.53 -4.60
N PRO A 168 2.44 -17.85 -4.53
CA PRO A 168 3.71 -18.40 -4.04
C PRO A 168 4.91 -17.78 -4.76
N GLY A 169 5.85 -17.22 -4.01
CA GLY A 169 7.06 -16.56 -4.51
C GLY A 169 6.85 -15.09 -4.95
N GLN A 170 5.67 -14.51 -4.68
CA GLN A 170 5.34 -13.11 -4.98
C GLN A 170 5.11 -12.27 -3.70
N GLU A 171 5.56 -12.78 -2.57
CA GLU A 171 5.51 -12.06 -1.30
C GLU A 171 6.37 -10.79 -1.38
N SER A 172 5.91 -9.68 -0.79
CA SER A 172 6.70 -8.45 -0.73
C SER A 172 7.91 -8.63 0.19
N LEU A 173 9.11 -8.55 -0.37
CA LEU A 173 10.34 -8.66 0.39
C LEU A 173 10.46 -7.53 1.42
N HIS A 174 10.00 -6.33 1.07
CA HIS A 174 9.96 -5.19 1.98
C HIS A 174 9.10 -5.49 3.22
N ASN A 175 7.90 -6.06 3.06
CA ASN A 175 7.05 -6.42 4.19
C ASN A 175 7.69 -7.54 5.04
N ILE A 176 8.31 -8.53 4.40
CA ILE A 176 8.99 -9.62 5.10
C ILE A 176 10.12 -9.09 6.00
N ILE A 177 10.90 -8.11 5.53
CA ILE A 177 11.97 -7.45 6.31
C ILE A 177 11.42 -6.89 7.63
N TYR A 178 10.26 -6.24 7.61
CA TYR A 178 9.63 -5.73 8.83
C TYR A 178 9.18 -6.86 9.77
N TRP A 179 8.55 -7.90 9.24
CA TRP A 179 8.05 -9.01 10.06
C TRP A 179 9.18 -9.86 10.66
N LEU A 180 10.31 -9.98 9.98
CA LEU A 180 11.51 -10.62 10.51
C LEU A 180 12.34 -9.69 11.42
N ASN A 181 11.90 -8.43 11.58
CA ASN A 181 12.64 -7.41 12.34
C ASN A 181 14.09 -7.24 11.84
N GLU A 182 14.29 -7.35 10.54
CA GLU A 182 15.56 -7.11 9.88
C GLU A 182 15.88 -5.60 9.83
N PRO A 183 17.17 -5.20 9.77
CA PRO A 183 17.55 -3.81 9.65
C PRO A 183 17.04 -3.17 8.36
N TYR A 184 16.57 -1.93 8.47
CA TYR A 184 16.17 -1.12 7.32
C TYR A 184 16.46 0.36 7.57
N LEU A 185 16.68 1.10 6.48
CA LEU A 185 16.95 2.53 6.48
C LEU A 185 15.82 3.29 5.76
N GLY A 186 15.19 4.22 6.48
CA GLY A 186 14.21 5.14 5.93
C GLY A 186 14.87 6.45 5.47
N VAL A 187 14.56 6.86 4.25
CA VAL A 187 15.05 8.12 3.65
C VAL A 187 13.85 9.01 3.35
N GLY A 188 13.98 10.29 3.66
CA GLY A 188 12.93 11.29 3.48
C GLY A 188 12.21 11.69 4.76
N PRO A 189 11.37 12.75 4.72
CA PRO A 189 10.67 13.27 5.88
C PRO A 189 9.68 12.24 6.45
N GLY A 190 9.74 12.03 7.76
CA GLY A 190 8.88 11.09 8.47
C GLY A 190 9.21 9.61 8.28
N ALA A 191 10.23 9.27 7.49
CA ALA A 191 10.63 7.88 7.29
C ALA A 191 11.22 7.29 8.56
N HIS A 192 10.88 6.03 8.83
CA HIS A 192 11.37 5.27 9.97
C HIS A 192 12.54 4.39 9.57
N SER A 193 13.41 4.10 10.54
CA SER A 193 14.56 3.21 10.39
C SER A 193 14.64 2.23 11.55
N TRP A 194 15.24 1.08 11.30
CA TRP A 194 15.66 0.11 12.31
C TRP A 194 17.10 -0.30 12.03
N LEU A 195 18.06 0.25 12.77
CA LEU A 195 19.48 -0.01 12.60
C LEU A 195 20.18 -0.15 13.97
N ALA A 196 21.13 -1.07 14.06
CA ALA A 196 21.95 -1.27 15.25
C ALA A 196 21.14 -1.42 16.56
N GLY A 197 19.96 -2.09 16.49
CA GLY A 197 19.09 -2.32 17.65
C GLY A 197 18.29 -1.10 18.10
N ARG A 198 18.16 -0.06 17.26
CA ARG A 198 17.44 1.17 17.58
C ARG A 198 16.45 1.53 16.48
N ARG A 199 15.22 1.91 16.88
CA ARG A 199 14.24 2.53 15.99
C ARG A 199 14.34 4.05 16.10
N PHE A 200 14.27 4.71 14.97
CA PHE A 200 14.22 6.16 14.90
C PHE A 200 13.44 6.61 13.66
N ALA A 201 13.00 7.85 13.68
CA ALA A 201 12.27 8.45 12.57
C ALA A 201 12.88 9.79 12.18
N ASN A 202 12.81 10.11 10.90
CA ASN A 202 13.20 11.41 10.39
C ASN A 202 12.14 12.47 10.76
N LEU A 203 12.52 13.75 10.71
CA LEU A 203 11.59 14.84 10.92
C LEU A 203 10.40 14.76 9.96
N LYS A 204 9.17 14.87 10.49
CA LYS A 204 7.94 14.76 9.70
C LYS A 204 7.71 15.94 8.74
N SER A 205 8.21 17.15 9.09
CA SER A 205 8.04 18.34 8.27
C SER A 205 9.01 18.33 7.07
N PRO A 206 8.54 18.28 5.81
CA PRO A 206 9.42 18.29 4.64
C PRO A 206 10.36 19.50 4.61
N ARG A 207 9.83 20.68 4.96
CA ARG A 207 10.62 21.92 4.99
C ARG A 207 11.76 21.82 6.00
N ARG A 208 11.46 21.42 7.23
CA ARG A 208 12.49 21.30 8.29
C ARG A 208 13.48 20.17 7.99
N TYR A 209 13.01 19.09 7.36
CA TYR A 209 13.87 18.00 6.94
C TYR A 209 14.94 18.49 5.94
N VAL A 210 14.54 19.26 4.93
CA VAL A 210 15.48 19.82 3.94
C VAL A 210 16.45 20.82 4.59
N GLU A 211 15.95 21.69 5.49
CA GLU A 211 16.79 22.67 6.20
C GLU A 211 17.90 22.01 7.04
N ILE A 212 17.67 20.81 7.58
CA ILE A 212 18.62 20.13 8.49
C ILE A 212 19.55 19.16 7.75
N VAL A 213 19.12 18.59 6.64
CA VAL A 213 19.94 17.63 5.86
C VAL A 213 21.23 18.29 5.33
N ASP A 214 21.22 19.61 5.12
CA ASP A 214 22.40 20.34 4.64
C ASP A 214 23.38 20.71 5.76
N ASP A 215 22.94 20.74 7.04
CA ASP A 215 23.79 21.20 8.15
C ASP A 215 24.28 20.08 9.10
N GLU A 216 23.44 19.27 9.63
CA GLU A 216 23.74 18.04 10.39
C GLU A 216 22.44 17.25 10.61
N TYR A 217 22.46 15.96 10.29
CA TYR A 217 21.27 15.12 10.39
C TYR A 217 20.87 14.84 11.83
N GLU A 218 19.79 15.45 12.30
CA GLU A 218 19.18 15.17 13.62
C GLU A 218 18.09 14.11 13.54
N ILE A 219 18.22 13.06 14.34
CA ILE A 219 17.18 12.03 14.53
C ILE A 219 16.04 12.63 15.36
N ALA A 220 14.83 12.66 14.80
CA ALA A 220 13.67 13.30 15.43
C ALA A 220 13.11 12.54 16.64
N SER A 221 13.28 11.22 16.69
CA SER A 221 12.91 10.37 17.82
C SER A 221 13.68 9.05 17.80
N SER A 222 14.08 8.59 18.98
CA SER A 222 14.56 7.22 19.18
C SER A 222 13.65 6.56 20.22
N ASP A 223 12.89 5.55 19.85
CA ASP A 223 12.24 4.66 20.80
C ASP A 223 13.25 3.65 21.33
N PRO A 224 13.24 3.37 22.65
CA PRO A 224 14.16 2.41 23.26
C PRO A 224 13.86 0.97 22.86
#